data_c56b59952029f20eeae4c15f0c291aaf
#
_entry.id   c56b59952029f20eeae4c15f0c291aaf
#
_cell.length_a   1.000
_cell.length_b   1.000
_cell.length_c   1.000
_cell.angle_alpha   90.00
_cell.angle_beta   90.00
_cell.angle_gamma   90.00
#
_symmetry.space_group_name_H-M   'P 1'
#
loop_
_entity.id
_entity.type
_entity.pdbx_description
1 polymer ?
#
loop_
_entity_poly.entity_id
_entity_poly.type
_entity_poly.pdbx_seq_one_letter_code
_entity_poly.pdbx_strand_id
1 'polypeptide(L)'
;MKNIGNLSKRILAISLLFLCASGIYAKKKASKLDPELAVTRLAPVQRLANKPATGVYYSLFVRSFADGNGDGIGDFKGLTKRLDYLNDGDDSTTTDLGVTGLWLLPVFESPSYHGYDVDNYYKINPEYGTMEDFETFIKEARKRGIDVILDMTCNHSSSYNDWFIQSRKPDSPYRTWYRWITDNDSIERGGKYNLNQKIWGHKVWNIDLTNQSDPDNYSYYAGVFTSSMPDYNMDEQAVREEFKKVFKFWLDKGVAGFRFDAAGHIYNSVEVMPGTPTITKAVSFWKEMNDYILSIKPDAYSVAEVWEPTAVRAKYMAGMQSNFHFDLGTLITQIINNQEMNDNKNVPDDPDTSTYNGYARSLESEYAMYAENNKNYIDAPFLSNHDQARSAAGLRNKPAKMKLAADMYILAEGIPFIYYGEEIGMKSGADDPTKRTPLVWKPEGKDKLTPTWCNSGAYGNVSVYNKKTVPISEQQKDPDSLLNHYKRVIRVKTAHPALFEGRLKAVSTGSAVLESYVMESETEKAFVVHNISSKRTETVQLPEGTDMPIVYMANPGAEVKDGKLTVPPMTSVVLAQNK
;
A
#
# COMPACT_ATOMS: atom_id res chain seq x y z
N MET A 1 -68.00 -35.58 -10.71
CA MET A 1 -66.67 -36.11 -10.94
C MET A 1 -66.20 -35.78 -12.35
N LYS A 2 -65.97 -34.54 -12.66
CA LYS A 2 -65.35 -34.06 -13.93
C LYS A 2 -64.73 -32.67 -13.68
N ASN A 3 -63.65 -32.58 -12.86
CA ASN A 3 -62.86 -31.34 -12.80
C ASN A 3 -61.50 -31.50 -12.07
N ILE A 4 -60.99 -32.75 -11.92
CA ILE A 4 -59.68 -32.98 -11.27
C ILE A 4 -58.58 -33.28 -12.33
N GLY A 5 -58.95 -33.54 -13.60
CA GLY A 5 -58.00 -33.91 -14.65
C GLY A 5 -57.18 -32.79 -15.30
N ASN A 6 -57.57 -31.51 -15.12
CA ASN A 6 -56.92 -30.39 -15.82
C ASN A 6 -55.91 -29.61 -14.95
N LEU A 7 -55.84 -29.86 -13.63
CA LEU A 7 -54.89 -29.17 -12.76
C LEU A 7 -53.52 -29.87 -12.73
N SER A 8 -53.49 -31.19 -12.89
CA SER A 8 -52.23 -31.95 -12.91
C SER A 8 -51.43 -31.77 -14.19
N LYS A 9 -52.08 -31.51 -15.33
CA LYS A 9 -51.38 -31.25 -16.61
C LYS A 9 -50.81 -29.81 -16.71
N ARG A 10 -51.36 -28.85 -15.98
CA ARG A 10 -50.80 -27.47 -15.92
C ARG A 10 -49.65 -27.35 -14.96
N ILE A 11 -49.63 -28.14 -13.89
CA ILE A 11 -48.51 -28.18 -12.93
C ILE A 11 -47.29 -28.89 -13.53
N LEU A 12 -47.51 -29.95 -14.35
CA LEU A 12 -46.42 -30.63 -15.02
C LEU A 12 -45.75 -29.82 -16.14
N ALA A 13 -46.53 -28.96 -16.84
CA ALA A 13 -46.01 -28.07 -17.87
C ALA A 13 -45.19 -26.88 -17.29
N ILE A 14 -45.53 -26.41 -16.10
CA ILE A 14 -44.80 -25.32 -15.41
C ILE A 14 -43.52 -25.90 -14.78
N SER A 15 -43.53 -27.12 -14.29
CA SER A 15 -42.31 -27.77 -13.77
C SER A 15 -41.30 -28.14 -14.85
N LEU A 16 -41.72 -28.44 -16.10
CA LEU A 16 -40.82 -28.67 -17.21
C LEU A 16 -40.24 -27.36 -17.78
N LEU A 17 -40.95 -26.25 -17.68
CA LEU A 17 -40.42 -24.94 -18.11
C LEU A 17 -39.39 -24.34 -17.11
N PHE A 18 -39.49 -24.68 -15.82
CA PHE A 18 -38.47 -24.30 -14.84
C PHE A 18 -37.22 -25.19 -14.87
N LEU A 19 -37.31 -26.41 -15.31
CA LEU A 19 -36.14 -27.28 -15.51
C LEU A 19 -35.37 -26.99 -16.82
N CYS A 20 -36.00 -26.39 -17.82
CA CYS A 20 -35.31 -25.91 -19.00
C CYS A 20 -34.67 -24.52 -18.84
N ALA A 21 -35.15 -23.69 -17.91
CA ALA A 21 -34.56 -22.38 -17.63
C ALA A 21 -33.32 -22.43 -16.71
N SER A 22 -33.13 -23.52 -15.96
CA SER A 22 -31.92 -23.74 -15.14
C SER A 22 -30.76 -24.43 -15.90
N GLY A 23 -31.00 -24.90 -17.11
CA GLY A 23 -30.01 -25.52 -17.99
C GLY A 23 -29.30 -24.58 -18.97
N ILE A 24 -29.69 -23.29 -19.02
CA ILE A 24 -29.09 -22.28 -19.90
C ILE A 24 -28.22 -21.27 -19.10
N TYR A 25 -27.74 -21.66 -17.90
CA TYR A 25 -26.53 -21.01 -17.40
C TYR A 25 -25.35 -21.65 -18.12
N ALA A 26 -25.15 -21.11 -19.30
CA ALA A 26 -24.02 -21.14 -20.16
C ALA A 26 -22.80 -21.85 -19.53
N LYS A 27 -22.45 -22.97 -20.06
CA LYS A 27 -21.05 -23.19 -20.43
C LYS A 27 -20.65 -21.96 -21.28
N LYS A 28 -20.18 -20.87 -20.66
CA LYS A 28 -19.26 -19.95 -21.30
C LYS A 28 -18.18 -20.89 -21.84
N LYS A 29 -18.16 -21.11 -23.17
CA LYS A 29 -16.98 -21.66 -23.81
C LYS A 29 -15.82 -20.85 -23.26
N ALA A 30 -14.91 -21.51 -22.54
CA ALA A 30 -13.61 -20.93 -22.27
C ALA A 30 -13.16 -20.40 -23.62
N SER A 31 -13.02 -19.09 -23.76
CA SER A 31 -12.47 -18.51 -24.97
C SER A 31 -11.14 -19.23 -25.13
N LYS A 32 -10.92 -19.89 -26.24
CA LYS A 32 -9.59 -20.40 -26.55
C LYS A 32 -8.73 -19.15 -26.54
N LEU A 33 -7.88 -19.02 -25.51
CA LEU A 33 -6.89 -17.97 -25.45
C LEU A 33 -6.13 -18.01 -26.77
N ASP A 34 -6.01 -16.85 -27.39
CA ASP A 34 -5.10 -16.69 -28.51
C ASP A 34 -3.73 -17.19 -28.05
N PRO A 35 -3.13 -18.20 -28.72
CA PRO A 35 -1.84 -18.75 -28.30
C PRO A 35 -0.74 -17.68 -28.18
N GLU A 36 -0.77 -16.67 -29.04
CA GLU A 36 0.17 -15.54 -29.03
C GLU A 36 0.00 -14.66 -27.78
N LEU A 37 -1.24 -14.48 -27.34
CA LEU A 37 -1.57 -13.78 -26.10
C LEU A 37 -1.27 -14.59 -24.83
N ALA A 38 -1.38 -15.91 -24.88
CA ALA A 38 -1.01 -16.77 -23.77
C ALA A 38 0.50 -16.70 -23.49
N VAL A 39 1.32 -16.60 -24.53
CA VAL A 39 2.78 -16.47 -24.42
C VAL A 39 3.19 -15.11 -23.87
N THR A 40 2.56 -14.03 -24.32
CA THR A 40 2.88 -12.67 -23.85
C THR A 40 2.30 -12.36 -22.46
N ARG A 41 1.25 -13.06 -22.02
CA ARG A 41 0.54 -12.76 -20.76
C ARG A 41 1.27 -13.19 -19.49
N LEU A 42 2.03 -14.26 -19.51
CA LEU A 42 2.75 -14.81 -18.36
C LEU A 42 4.12 -15.39 -18.74
N ALA A 43 4.79 -14.80 -19.72
CA ALA A 43 6.16 -15.22 -20.03
C ALA A 43 7.08 -14.93 -18.83
N PRO A 44 8.00 -15.84 -18.50
CA PRO A 44 9.08 -15.55 -17.58
C PRO A 44 9.87 -14.34 -18.07
N VAL A 45 10.20 -13.43 -17.16
CA VAL A 45 10.98 -12.23 -17.47
C VAL A 45 12.11 -12.13 -16.49
N GLN A 46 13.34 -11.99 -17.00
CA GLN A 46 14.49 -11.76 -16.14
C GLN A 46 14.36 -10.40 -15.46
N ARG A 47 14.37 -10.39 -14.14
CA ARG A 47 14.39 -9.18 -13.32
C ARG A 47 15.79 -8.57 -13.35
N LEU A 48 15.87 -7.28 -13.67
CA LEU A 48 17.16 -6.62 -13.87
C LEU A 48 17.80 -6.11 -12.59
N ALA A 49 17.02 -5.86 -11.54
CA ALA A 49 17.56 -5.30 -10.32
C ALA A 49 16.88 -5.88 -9.10
N ASN A 50 17.71 -6.39 -8.21
CA ASN A 50 17.33 -6.73 -6.85
C ASN A 50 18.13 -5.82 -5.90
N LYS A 51 17.83 -4.53 -5.96
CA LYS A 51 18.43 -3.51 -5.11
C LYS A 51 17.33 -2.96 -4.20
N PRO A 52 17.59 -2.71 -2.91
CA PRO A 52 16.76 -1.84 -2.13
C PRO A 52 16.52 -0.53 -2.91
N ALA A 53 15.35 0.07 -2.75
CA ALA A 53 14.94 1.25 -3.50
C ALA A 53 14.65 1.03 -5.01
N THR A 54 14.42 -0.21 -5.45
CA THR A 54 13.92 -0.54 -6.80
C THR A 54 12.86 -1.64 -6.74
N GLY A 55 12.16 -1.85 -7.85
CA GLY A 55 11.19 -2.94 -8.00
C GLY A 55 9.81 -2.63 -7.46
N VAL A 56 9.13 -3.61 -6.89
CA VAL A 56 7.76 -3.54 -6.40
C VAL A 56 7.70 -4.10 -4.98
N TYR A 57 7.11 -3.33 -4.06
CA TYR A 57 6.95 -3.72 -2.67
C TYR A 57 5.53 -4.21 -2.39
N TYR A 58 5.42 -5.16 -1.48
CA TYR A 58 4.16 -5.72 -1.02
C TYR A 58 4.02 -5.45 0.48
N SER A 59 2.99 -4.72 0.88
CA SER A 59 2.73 -4.45 2.29
C SER A 59 1.80 -5.50 2.86
N LEU A 60 2.20 -6.11 3.96
CA LEU A 60 1.42 -7.18 4.58
C LEU A 60 1.33 -7.06 6.09
N PHE A 61 0.20 -7.55 6.61
CA PHE A 61 -0.04 -7.73 8.03
C PHE A 61 0.25 -9.18 8.38
N VAL A 62 1.32 -9.45 9.14
CA VAL A 62 1.76 -10.80 9.50
C VAL A 62 0.61 -11.60 10.09
N ARG A 63 -0.15 -11.00 11.02
CA ARG A 63 -1.33 -11.56 11.67
C ARG A 63 -2.37 -12.15 10.70
N SER A 64 -2.45 -11.59 9.48
CA SER A 64 -3.47 -11.91 8.48
C SER A 64 -2.94 -12.68 7.28
N PHE A 65 -1.66 -12.99 7.22
CA PHE A 65 -1.06 -13.60 6.04
C PHE A 65 -1.12 -15.13 6.07
N ALA A 66 -0.45 -15.76 7.03
CA ALA A 66 -0.48 -17.21 7.17
C ALA A 66 -0.16 -17.65 8.61
N ASP A 67 -0.93 -18.57 9.14
CA ASP A 67 -0.80 -19.19 10.46
C ASP A 67 0.05 -20.48 10.34
N GLY A 68 1.25 -20.44 10.89
CA GLY A 68 2.19 -21.56 10.79
C GLY A 68 2.17 -22.51 11.97
N ASN A 69 1.64 -22.07 13.12
CA ASN A 69 1.59 -22.82 14.38
C ASN A 69 0.20 -23.38 14.72
N GLY A 70 -0.86 -22.86 14.09
CA GLY A 70 -2.24 -23.36 14.22
C GLY A 70 -3.04 -22.69 15.35
N ASP A 71 -2.63 -21.53 15.85
CA ASP A 71 -3.33 -20.79 16.92
C ASP A 71 -4.40 -19.81 16.39
N GLY A 72 -4.51 -19.67 15.09
CA GLY A 72 -5.45 -18.77 14.42
C GLY A 72 -4.87 -17.40 14.08
N ILE A 73 -3.63 -17.13 14.46
CA ILE A 73 -2.91 -15.89 14.20
C ILE A 73 -1.80 -16.14 13.17
N GLY A 74 -1.67 -15.27 12.19
CA GLY A 74 -0.56 -15.36 11.24
C GLY A 74 0.78 -15.08 11.93
N ASP A 75 1.82 -15.82 11.55
CA ASP A 75 3.12 -15.80 12.18
C ASP A 75 4.29 -15.91 11.17
N PHE A 76 5.53 -15.73 11.62
CA PHE A 76 6.72 -15.82 10.76
C PHE A 76 6.94 -17.22 10.17
N LYS A 77 6.53 -18.28 10.86
CA LYS A 77 6.61 -19.66 10.31
C LYS A 77 5.65 -19.83 9.15
N GLY A 78 4.43 -19.32 9.28
CA GLY A 78 3.42 -19.31 8.22
C GLY A 78 3.85 -18.44 7.05
N LEU A 79 4.34 -17.22 7.32
CA LEU A 79 4.83 -16.31 6.30
C LEU A 79 6.01 -16.94 5.52
N THR A 80 6.97 -17.56 6.20
CA THR A 80 8.10 -18.26 5.57
C THR A 80 7.62 -19.38 4.64
N LYS A 81 6.61 -20.15 5.04
CA LYS A 81 6.01 -21.23 4.21
C LYS A 81 5.31 -20.70 2.94
N ARG A 82 5.00 -19.41 2.89
CA ARG A 82 4.26 -18.79 1.77
C ARG A 82 5.12 -17.80 0.95
N LEU A 83 6.41 -17.71 1.21
CA LEU A 83 7.30 -16.79 0.48
C LEU A 83 7.30 -17.04 -1.03
N ASP A 84 7.20 -18.29 -1.47
CA ASP A 84 7.16 -18.64 -2.90
C ASP A 84 5.95 -18.06 -3.66
N TYR A 85 4.89 -17.67 -2.96
CA TYR A 85 3.79 -16.90 -3.56
C TYR A 85 4.22 -15.47 -3.92
N LEU A 86 5.04 -14.88 -3.08
CA LEU A 86 5.51 -13.49 -3.25
C LEU A 86 6.64 -13.42 -4.27
N ASN A 87 7.61 -14.31 -4.12
CA ASN A 87 8.75 -14.50 -5.03
C ASN A 87 9.38 -15.87 -4.73
N ASP A 88 9.51 -16.72 -5.72
CA ASP A 88 10.12 -18.04 -5.58
C ASP A 88 11.64 -18.04 -5.80
N GLY A 89 12.21 -16.91 -6.22
CA GLY A 89 13.64 -16.73 -6.49
C GLY A 89 14.09 -17.27 -7.84
N ASP A 90 13.17 -17.70 -8.69
CA ASP A 90 13.45 -18.26 -10.02
C ASP A 90 12.73 -17.46 -11.13
N ASP A 91 13.48 -16.59 -11.81
CA ASP A 91 12.94 -15.77 -12.89
C ASP A 91 12.51 -16.57 -14.14
N SER A 92 12.78 -17.88 -14.18
CA SER A 92 12.30 -18.78 -15.25
C SER A 92 10.86 -19.26 -15.03
N THR A 93 10.25 -18.95 -13.87
CA THR A 93 8.86 -19.31 -13.55
C THR A 93 7.92 -18.10 -13.63
N THR A 94 6.62 -18.37 -13.55
CA THR A 94 5.54 -17.36 -13.48
C THR A 94 4.56 -17.67 -12.36
N THR A 95 4.98 -18.50 -11.39
CA THR A 95 4.09 -19.00 -10.33
C THR A 95 3.89 -17.99 -9.22
N ASP A 96 4.87 -17.15 -8.97
CA ASP A 96 4.90 -16.10 -7.95
C ASP A 96 4.33 -14.76 -8.42
N LEU A 97 4.18 -13.80 -7.52
CA LEU A 97 3.84 -12.41 -7.84
C LEU A 97 5.00 -11.66 -8.50
N GLY A 98 6.24 -11.98 -8.14
CA GLY A 98 7.44 -11.30 -8.62
C GLY A 98 7.82 -10.03 -7.87
N VAL A 99 7.31 -9.83 -6.64
CA VAL A 99 7.66 -8.68 -5.80
C VAL A 99 9.09 -8.79 -5.29
N THR A 100 9.75 -7.65 -5.12
CA THR A 100 11.16 -7.58 -4.73
C THR A 100 11.35 -7.00 -3.33
N GLY A 101 10.30 -6.51 -2.71
CA GLY A 101 10.33 -5.97 -1.37
C GLY A 101 9.07 -6.27 -0.57
N LEU A 102 9.20 -6.34 0.74
CA LEU A 102 8.10 -6.47 1.68
C LEU A 102 8.16 -5.33 2.70
N TRP A 103 7.02 -4.68 2.91
CA TRP A 103 6.79 -3.86 4.10
C TRP A 103 5.92 -4.67 5.06
N LEU A 104 6.48 -5.02 6.22
CA LEU A 104 5.73 -5.64 7.31
C LEU A 104 5.10 -4.54 8.17
N LEU A 105 3.77 -4.57 8.33
CA LEU A 105 3.10 -3.80 9.37
C LEU A 105 3.72 -4.16 10.73
N PRO A 106 3.51 -3.35 11.81
CA PRO A 106 4.28 -3.49 13.04
C PRO A 106 4.39 -4.92 13.55
N VAL A 107 5.62 -5.32 13.88
CA VAL A 107 5.96 -6.69 14.32
C VAL A 107 6.56 -6.72 15.72
N PHE A 108 6.72 -5.57 16.38
CA PHE A 108 7.32 -5.46 17.70
C PHE A 108 6.35 -5.88 18.80
N GLU A 109 6.89 -6.18 20.00
CA GLU A 109 6.08 -6.48 21.18
C GLU A 109 5.12 -5.32 21.46
N SER A 110 3.81 -5.62 21.49
CA SER A 110 2.72 -4.65 21.58
C SER A 110 1.49 -5.30 22.23
N PRO A 111 0.68 -4.55 23.01
CA PRO A 111 -0.52 -5.08 23.64
C PRO A 111 -1.72 -5.14 22.68
N SER A 112 -1.66 -4.44 21.54
CA SER A 112 -2.77 -4.39 20.59
C SER A 112 -2.56 -5.27 19.36
N TYR A 113 -3.66 -5.65 18.72
CA TYR A 113 -3.62 -6.44 17.49
C TYR A 113 -2.95 -5.71 16.32
N HIS A 114 -2.99 -4.37 16.32
CA HIS A 114 -2.44 -3.56 15.23
C HIS A 114 -0.95 -3.28 15.36
N GLY A 115 -0.41 -3.35 16.59
CA GLY A 115 1.02 -3.26 16.85
C GLY A 115 1.63 -1.86 16.84
N TYR A 116 0.84 -0.80 16.64
CA TYR A 116 1.35 0.58 16.60
C TYR A 116 1.69 1.16 17.99
N ASP A 117 1.16 0.60 19.06
CA ASP A 117 1.51 0.90 20.45
C ASP A 117 2.61 -0.05 20.93
N VAL A 118 3.87 0.30 20.68
CA VAL A 118 5.02 -0.57 20.92
C VAL A 118 5.45 -0.58 22.37
N ASP A 119 5.46 -1.78 22.98
CA ASP A 119 6.00 -2.00 24.34
C ASP A 119 7.52 -2.11 24.33
N ASN A 120 8.08 -2.82 23.32
CA ASN A 120 9.51 -3.04 23.26
C ASN A 120 10.00 -3.12 21.81
N TYR A 121 10.83 -2.17 21.40
CA TYR A 121 11.38 -2.07 20.05
C TYR A 121 12.47 -3.12 19.72
N TYR A 122 12.95 -3.86 20.69
CA TYR A 122 14.01 -4.86 20.53
C TYR A 122 13.49 -6.30 20.51
N LYS A 123 12.16 -6.47 20.61
CA LYS A 123 11.51 -7.79 20.63
C LYS A 123 10.46 -7.92 19.54
N ILE A 124 10.34 -9.13 19.02
CA ILE A 124 9.22 -9.52 18.18
C ILE A 124 7.99 -9.77 19.05
N ASN A 125 6.81 -9.41 18.54
CA ASN A 125 5.54 -9.75 19.18
C ASN A 125 5.43 -11.27 19.33
N PRO A 126 5.23 -11.79 20.56
CA PRO A 126 5.18 -13.23 20.81
C PRO A 126 4.07 -13.97 20.04
N GLU A 127 3.01 -13.27 19.62
CA GLU A 127 1.98 -13.85 18.73
C GLU A 127 2.53 -14.15 17.32
N TYR A 128 3.61 -13.50 16.89
CA TYR A 128 4.22 -13.71 15.57
C TYR A 128 5.39 -14.69 15.60
N GLY A 129 5.80 -15.18 16.77
CA GLY A 129 6.89 -16.13 16.95
C GLY A 129 8.07 -15.58 17.72
N THR A 130 9.22 -16.21 17.53
CA THR A 130 10.47 -15.86 18.22
C THR A 130 11.37 -14.99 17.32
N MET A 131 12.42 -14.41 17.92
CA MET A 131 13.46 -13.73 17.17
C MET A 131 14.15 -14.66 16.14
N GLU A 132 14.32 -15.95 16.47
CA GLU A 132 14.88 -16.96 15.57
C GLU A 132 13.95 -17.22 14.37
N ASP A 133 12.64 -17.25 14.59
CA ASP A 133 11.65 -17.38 13.51
C ASP A 133 11.71 -16.19 12.55
N PHE A 134 11.88 -14.96 13.10
CA PHE A 134 12.07 -13.75 12.32
C PHE A 134 13.36 -13.78 11.52
N GLU A 135 14.50 -14.10 12.15
CA GLU A 135 15.80 -14.18 11.46
C GLU A 135 15.80 -15.25 10.35
N THR A 136 15.10 -16.37 10.59
CA THR A 136 14.89 -17.41 9.57
C THR A 136 14.08 -16.85 8.39
N PHE A 137 13.01 -16.13 8.67
CA PHE A 137 12.21 -15.49 7.64
C PHE A 137 13.02 -14.48 6.82
N ILE A 138 13.79 -13.60 7.46
CA ILE A 138 14.67 -12.62 6.78
C ILE A 138 15.67 -13.32 5.84
N LYS A 139 16.29 -14.40 6.32
CA LYS A 139 17.23 -15.20 5.52
C LYS A 139 16.56 -15.84 4.30
N GLU A 140 15.36 -16.42 4.48
CA GLU A 140 14.61 -17.05 3.39
C GLU A 140 14.03 -16.04 2.38
N ALA A 141 13.62 -14.86 2.85
CA ALA A 141 13.20 -13.75 1.98
C ALA A 141 14.38 -13.27 1.11
N ARG A 142 15.55 -13.05 1.72
CA ARG A 142 16.76 -12.62 1.01
C ARG A 142 17.22 -13.63 -0.04
N LYS A 143 17.13 -14.94 0.21
CA LYS A 143 17.46 -15.98 -0.78
C LYS A 143 16.59 -15.90 -2.04
N ARG A 144 15.37 -15.37 -1.89
CA ARG A 144 14.41 -15.17 -2.97
C ARG A 144 14.50 -13.78 -3.61
N GLY A 145 15.50 -13.00 -3.21
CA GLY A 145 15.64 -11.65 -3.69
C GLY A 145 14.56 -10.70 -3.18
N ILE A 146 14.07 -10.91 -1.98
CA ILE A 146 13.09 -10.05 -1.32
C ILE A 146 13.77 -9.24 -0.22
N ASP A 147 13.75 -7.93 -0.33
CA ASP A 147 14.16 -7.00 0.73
C ASP A 147 12.99 -6.77 1.70
N VAL A 148 13.28 -6.74 2.99
CA VAL A 148 12.25 -6.55 4.03
C VAL A 148 12.49 -5.25 4.76
N ILE A 149 11.49 -4.37 4.78
CA ILE A 149 11.45 -3.16 5.60
C ILE A 149 10.44 -3.32 6.74
N LEU A 150 10.77 -2.77 7.91
CA LEU A 150 9.91 -2.83 9.09
C LEU A 150 9.19 -1.50 9.32
N ASP A 151 7.96 -1.60 9.80
CA ASP A 151 7.20 -0.44 10.28
C ASP A 151 7.78 0.06 11.61
N MET A 152 8.10 1.34 11.69
CA MET A 152 8.78 1.95 12.83
C MET A 152 7.99 3.16 13.34
N THR A 153 7.44 3.02 14.54
CA THR A 153 6.70 4.08 15.23
C THR A 153 7.66 4.95 16.03
N CYS A 154 8.15 6.03 15.43
CA CYS A 154 9.02 6.98 16.13
C CYS A 154 8.24 8.08 16.88
N ASN A 155 6.97 8.31 16.56
CA ASN A 155 6.20 9.40 17.16
C ASN A 155 5.78 9.11 18.61
N HIS A 156 5.42 7.86 18.91
CA HIS A 156 4.84 7.45 20.19
C HIS A 156 5.24 6.03 20.58
N SER A 157 5.02 5.66 21.82
CA SER A 157 5.12 4.27 22.30
C SER A 157 3.78 3.81 22.87
N SER A 158 3.72 2.56 23.33
CA SER A 158 2.66 2.12 24.23
C SER A 158 2.78 2.79 25.61
N SER A 159 1.66 2.96 26.28
CA SER A 159 1.63 3.33 27.70
C SER A 159 2.18 2.24 28.64
N TYR A 160 2.39 1.03 28.13
CA TYR A 160 3.06 -0.08 28.81
C TYR A 160 4.56 -0.17 28.52
N ASN A 161 5.09 0.67 27.64
CA ASN A 161 6.53 0.72 27.38
C ASN A 161 7.30 1.12 28.64
N ASP A 162 8.38 0.41 28.96
CA ASP A 162 9.18 0.65 30.18
C ASP A 162 9.70 2.09 30.26
N TRP A 163 10.07 2.70 29.15
CA TRP A 163 10.51 4.10 29.13
C TRP A 163 9.40 5.05 29.58
N PHE A 164 8.16 4.81 29.11
CA PHE A 164 7.02 5.62 29.55
C PHE A 164 6.67 5.38 31.01
N ILE A 165 6.62 4.11 31.46
CA ILE A 165 6.34 3.77 32.86
C ILE A 165 7.33 4.47 33.79
N GLN A 166 8.62 4.46 33.45
CA GLN A 166 9.64 5.15 34.23
C GLN A 166 9.51 6.67 34.15
N SER A 167 9.11 7.22 33.00
CA SER A 167 8.95 8.67 32.81
C SER A 167 7.85 9.30 33.67
N ARG A 168 6.95 8.49 34.20
CA ARG A 168 5.90 8.96 35.14
C ARG A 168 6.47 9.54 36.44
N LYS A 169 7.67 9.09 36.85
CA LYS A 169 8.35 9.61 38.03
C LYS A 169 9.04 10.94 37.69
N PRO A 170 8.77 12.03 38.43
CA PRO A 170 9.32 13.36 38.13
C PRO A 170 10.85 13.44 38.09
N ASP A 171 11.54 12.63 38.92
CA ASP A 171 12.99 12.56 39.04
C ASP A 171 13.65 11.49 38.16
N SER A 172 12.87 10.81 37.34
CA SER A 172 13.38 9.79 36.42
C SER A 172 14.21 10.39 35.29
N PRO A 173 15.32 9.75 34.85
CA PRO A 173 16.05 10.15 33.64
C PRO A 173 15.21 10.01 32.37
N TYR A 174 14.11 9.28 32.41
CA TYR A 174 13.17 9.15 31.30
C TYR A 174 12.08 10.23 31.29
N ARG A 175 12.01 11.11 32.30
CA ARG A 175 10.96 12.15 32.39
C ARG A 175 10.92 13.03 31.15
N THR A 176 12.06 13.44 30.65
CA THR A 176 12.19 14.31 29.47
C THR A 176 12.01 13.58 28.12
N TRP A 177 11.95 12.23 28.14
CA TRP A 177 11.74 11.43 26.92
C TRP A 177 10.34 11.58 26.34
N TYR A 178 9.38 11.98 27.19
CA TYR A 178 7.99 12.23 26.80
C TYR A 178 7.61 13.68 27.08
N ARG A 179 6.53 14.14 26.48
CA ARG A 179 6.06 15.51 26.66
C ARG A 179 5.11 15.56 27.84
N TRP A 180 5.57 16.16 28.92
CA TRP A 180 4.81 16.33 30.16
C TRP A 180 4.53 17.80 30.44
N ILE A 181 3.31 18.07 30.94
CA ILE A 181 2.89 19.37 31.51
C ILE A 181 2.15 19.14 32.83
N THR A 182 1.88 20.21 33.54
CA THR A 182 1.08 20.21 34.78
C THR A 182 -0.11 21.16 34.64
N ASP A 183 -1.01 21.15 35.62
CA ASP A 183 -2.09 22.15 35.68
C ASP A 183 -1.56 23.59 35.66
N ASN A 184 -0.40 23.84 36.25
CA ASN A 184 0.23 25.16 36.28
C ASN A 184 0.69 25.63 34.90
N ASP A 185 0.89 24.72 33.95
CA ASP A 185 1.23 25.02 32.56
C ASP A 185 -0.01 25.32 31.71
N SER A 186 -1.21 25.16 32.28
CA SER A 186 -2.48 25.35 31.55
C SER A 186 -2.86 26.82 31.40
N ILE A 187 -3.62 27.12 30.34
CA ILE A 187 -4.15 28.47 30.06
C ILE A 187 -5.03 28.96 31.24
N GLU A 188 -5.79 28.06 31.86
CA GLU A 188 -6.65 28.36 32.99
C GLU A 188 -5.88 28.87 34.21
N ARG A 189 -4.58 28.54 34.33
CA ARG A 189 -3.67 29.00 35.39
C ARG A 189 -2.60 29.98 34.87
N GLY A 190 -2.79 30.57 33.71
CA GLY A 190 -1.87 31.55 33.10
C GLY A 190 -0.68 30.95 32.36
N GLY A 191 -0.66 29.64 32.13
CA GLY A 191 0.29 28.93 31.29
C GLY A 191 -0.03 29.00 29.79
N LYS A 192 0.48 28.05 29.01
CA LYS A 192 0.44 28.08 27.53
C LYS A 192 -0.45 27.00 26.92
N TYR A 193 -0.80 25.96 27.68
CA TYR A 193 -1.42 24.74 27.13
C TYR A 193 -2.92 24.68 27.41
N ASN A 194 -3.68 24.31 26.39
CA ASN A 194 -5.10 24.04 26.54
C ASN A 194 -5.32 22.56 26.87
N LEU A 195 -5.61 22.23 28.13
CA LEU A 195 -5.85 20.85 28.60
C LEU A 195 -7.07 20.19 27.92
N ASN A 196 -7.97 20.98 27.33
CA ASN A 196 -9.14 20.50 26.60
C ASN A 196 -8.90 20.40 25.10
N GLN A 197 -7.67 20.63 24.63
CA GLN A 197 -7.32 20.50 23.23
C GLN A 197 -7.63 19.10 22.71
N LYS A 198 -8.21 19.04 21.51
CA LYS A 198 -8.52 17.79 20.83
C LYS A 198 -7.98 17.82 19.42
N ILE A 199 -7.50 16.66 18.96
CA ILE A 199 -7.13 16.36 17.58
C ILE A 199 -7.92 15.10 17.17
N TRP A 200 -8.57 15.10 16.03
CA TRP A 200 -9.44 14.02 15.54
C TRP A 200 -10.47 13.51 16.56
N GLY A 201 -10.91 14.38 17.48
CA GLY A 201 -11.85 14.03 18.55
C GLY A 201 -11.21 13.47 19.82
N HIS A 202 -9.93 13.14 19.85
CA HIS A 202 -9.19 12.66 21.01
C HIS A 202 -8.55 13.81 21.79
N LYS A 203 -8.46 13.68 23.11
CA LYS A 203 -7.71 14.64 23.95
C LYS A 203 -6.23 14.48 23.67
N VAL A 204 -5.53 15.60 23.51
CA VAL A 204 -4.06 15.64 23.36
C VAL A 204 -3.37 15.41 24.70
N TRP A 205 -3.85 16.08 25.74
CA TRP A 205 -3.29 16.02 27.08
C TRP A 205 -4.06 15.02 27.94
N ASN A 206 -3.37 13.96 28.34
CA ASN A 206 -3.93 12.85 29.10
C ASN A 206 -3.39 12.87 30.53
N ILE A 207 -4.30 12.89 31.52
CA ILE A 207 -3.94 12.94 32.92
C ILE A 207 -3.24 11.65 33.38
N ASP A 208 -2.13 11.77 34.10
CA ASP A 208 -1.51 10.63 34.78
C ASP A 208 -2.03 10.55 36.23
N LEU A 209 -2.83 9.53 36.52
CA LEU A 209 -3.39 9.30 37.84
C LEU A 209 -2.51 8.42 38.73
N THR A 210 -1.36 7.95 38.25
CA THR A 210 -0.54 6.96 38.99
C THR A 210 0.45 7.56 39.99
N ASN A 211 0.91 8.79 39.78
CA ASN A 211 1.92 9.45 40.60
C ASN A 211 1.47 10.87 41.00
N GLN A 212 0.36 10.96 41.71
CA GLN A 212 -0.17 12.23 42.18
C GLN A 212 0.36 12.55 43.57
N SER A 213 1.43 13.33 43.62
CA SER A 213 1.97 13.87 44.87
C SER A 213 1.33 15.20 45.31
N ASP A 214 0.70 15.92 44.36
CA ASP A 214 0.04 17.20 44.58
C ASP A 214 -1.38 17.16 43.98
N PRO A 215 -2.44 17.12 44.81
CA PRO A 215 -3.83 17.08 44.36
C PRO A 215 -4.28 18.39 43.70
N ASP A 216 -3.51 19.47 43.85
CA ASP A 216 -3.79 20.77 43.25
C ASP A 216 -3.02 21.01 41.96
N ASN A 217 -2.15 20.07 41.52
CA ASN A 217 -1.32 20.23 40.35
C ASN A 217 -1.03 18.88 39.64
N TYR A 218 -2.00 18.37 38.91
CA TYR A 218 -1.89 17.11 38.18
C TYR A 218 -0.87 17.17 37.05
N SER A 219 -0.25 16.04 36.77
CA SER A 219 0.60 15.84 35.58
C SER A 219 -0.18 15.28 34.41
N TYR A 220 0.13 15.78 33.22
CA TYR A 220 -0.45 15.34 31.96
C TYR A 220 0.67 15.02 30.96
N TYR A 221 0.46 13.99 30.14
CA TYR A 221 1.34 13.65 29.02
C TYR A 221 0.64 13.85 27.68
N ALA A 222 1.40 14.18 26.66
CA ALA A 222 0.88 14.24 25.30
C ALA A 222 0.64 12.83 24.75
N GLY A 223 -0.47 12.65 24.04
CA GLY A 223 -0.84 11.43 23.34
C GLY A 223 -1.85 11.78 22.26
N VAL A 224 -1.35 12.21 21.09
CA VAL A 224 -2.17 12.77 20.01
C VAL A 224 -3.14 11.73 19.44
N PHE A 225 -2.70 10.49 19.31
CA PHE A 225 -3.53 9.40 18.80
C PHE A 225 -4.52 8.89 19.85
N THR A 226 -4.03 8.48 21.00
CA THR A 226 -4.85 8.03 22.14
C THR A 226 -4.08 8.14 23.45
N SER A 227 -4.79 8.01 24.58
CA SER A 227 -4.14 7.94 25.91
C SER A 227 -3.23 6.72 26.09
N SER A 228 -3.40 5.67 25.29
CA SER A 228 -2.52 4.50 25.30
C SER A 228 -1.24 4.66 24.46
N MET A 229 -1.12 5.78 23.74
CA MET A 229 0.00 6.08 22.84
C MET A 229 0.66 7.41 23.22
N PRO A 230 1.47 7.46 24.29
CA PRO A 230 2.18 8.67 24.70
C PRO A 230 3.25 9.09 23.69
N ASP A 231 3.26 10.39 23.35
CA ASP A 231 4.17 10.97 22.36
C ASP A 231 5.57 11.20 22.93
N TYR A 232 6.58 10.77 22.17
CA TYR A 232 7.98 11.06 22.50
C TYR A 232 8.31 12.54 22.37
N ASN A 233 9.27 12.97 23.14
CA ASN A 233 9.92 14.27 23.01
C ASN A 233 11.18 14.15 22.15
N MET A 234 11.06 14.38 20.85
CA MET A 234 12.21 14.30 19.93
C MET A 234 13.20 15.47 20.06
N ASP A 235 12.92 16.47 20.91
CA ASP A 235 13.91 17.46 21.32
C ASP A 235 14.95 16.86 22.27
N GLU A 236 14.60 15.80 22.98
CA GLU A 236 15.50 15.07 23.84
C GLU A 236 16.51 14.24 23.01
N GLN A 237 17.79 14.59 23.13
CA GLN A 237 18.84 13.89 22.38
C GLN A 237 18.89 12.40 22.73
N ALA A 238 18.68 12.04 24.00
CA ALA A 238 18.73 10.65 24.44
C ALA A 238 17.68 9.78 23.72
N VAL A 239 16.49 10.31 23.41
CA VAL A 239 15.47 9.62 22.62
C VAL A 239 15.97 9.36 21.19
N ARG A 240 16.54 10.38 20.54
CA ARG A 240 17.09 10.22 19.19
C ARG A 240 18.22 9.20 19.13
N GLU A 241 19.13 9.24 20.08
CA GLU A 241 20.23 8.26 20.18
C GLU A 241 19.70 6.84 20.44
N GLU A 242 18.62 6.68 21.21
CA GLU A 242 18.02 5.38 21.42
C GLU A 242 17.38 4.83 20.13
N PHE A 243 16.67 5.64 19.36
CA PHE A 243 16.15 5.22 18.05
C PHE A 243 17.27 4.83 17.08
N LYS A 244 18.40 5.52 17.08
CA LYS A 244 19.58 5.12 16.29
C LYS A 244 20.07 3.71 16.67
N LYS A 245 20.07 3.35 17.96
CA LYS A 245 20.39 1.98 18.41
C LYS A 245 19.34 0.97 17.94
N VAL A 246 18.06 1.31 18.00
CA VAL A 246 16.97 0.49 17.47
C VAL A 246 17.17 0.21 15.97
N PHE A 247 17.43 1.25 15.16
CA PHE A 247 17.68 1.09 13.73
C PHE A 247 18.88 0.18 13.47
N LYS A 248 19.99 0.43 14.16
CA LYS A 248 21.18 -0.42 14.01
C LYS A 248 20.89 -1.87 14.37
N PHE A 249 20.17 -2.13 15.46
CA PHE A 249 19.81 -3.48 15.91
C PHE A 249 19.08 -4.27 14.80
N TRP A 250 18.09 -3.66 14.14
CA TRP A 250 17.34 -4.32 13.08
C TRP A 250 18.11 -4.42 11.76
N LEU A 251 18.90 -3.41 11.40
CA LEU A 251 19.79 -3.48 10.23
C LEU A 251 20.83 -4.61 10.39
N ASP A 252 21.40 -4.78 11.57
CA ASP A 252 22.34 -5.88 11.88
C ASP A 252 21.68 -7.27 11.73
N LYS A 253 20.36 -7.36 11.94
CA LYS A 253 19.57 -8.60 11.71
C LYS A 253 19.18 -8.81 10.24
N GLY A 254 19.56 -7.91 9.37
CA GLY A 254 19.38 -8.06 7.93
C GLY A 254 18.14 -7.37 7.36
N VAL A 255 17.48 -6.53 8.12
CA VAL A 255 16.42 -5.64 7.62
C VAL A 255 16.99 -4.70 6.56
N ALA A 256 16.22 -4.44 5.49
CA ALA A 256 16.67 -3.63 4.36
C ALA A 256 16.38 -2.13 4.53
N GLY A 257 15.64 -1.75 5.57
CA GLY A 257 15.25 -0.37 5.85
C GLY A 257 13.95 -0.27 6.63
N PHE A 258 13.27 0.88 6.57
CA PHE A 258 12.13 1.14 7.42
C PHE A 258 10.99 1.90 6.71
N ARG A 259 9.77 1.62 7.13
CA ARG A 259 8.63 2.53 6.92
C ARG A 259 8.44 3.31 8.22
N PHE A 260 8.43 4.63 8.15
CA PHE A 260 8.24 5.47 9.31
C PHE A 260 6.78 5.86 9.46
N ASP A 261 6.17 5.34 10.54
CA ASP A 261 4.81 5.65 10.94
C ASP A 261 4.67 7.10 11.40
N ALA A 262 3.54 7.72 11.06
CA ALA A 262 3.18 9.04 11.53
C ALA A 262 4.30 10.10 11.38
N ALA A 263 5.12 9.98 10.31
CA ALA A 263 6.30 10.81 10.12
C ALA A 263 5.98 12.32 10.02
N GLY A 264 4.80 12.66 9.51
CA GLY A 264 4.29 14.02 9.48
C GLY A 264 3.95 14.60 10.86
N HIS A 265 3.77 13.75 11.88
CA HIS A 265 3.38 14.17 13.24
C HIS A 265 4.55 14.44 14.17
N ILE A 266 5.75 14.02 13.83
CA ILE A 266 6.96 14.35 14.59
C ILE A 266 7.16 15.87 14.56
N TYR A 267 7.15 16.51 15.72
CA TYR A 267 7.13 17.96 15.89
C TYR A 267 5.90 18.67 15.29
N ASN A 268 4.87 17.98 14.92
CA ASN A 268 3.61 18.60 14.54
C ASN A 268 2.94 19.18 15.81
N SER A 269 3.68 19.99 16.48
CA SER A 269 3.42 20.47 17.81
C SER A 269 2.83 21.88 17.82
N VAL A 270 2.50 22.47 16.66
CA VAL A 270 1.62 23.65 16.60
C VAL A 270 0.29 23.34 17.29
N GLU A 271 -0.15 22.09 17.17
CA GLU A 271 -1.36 21.58 17.78
C GLU A 271 -1.16 21.21 19.25
N VAL A 272 0.05 20.78 19.63
CA VAL A 272 0.38 20.32 20.99
C VAL A 272 1.23 21.33 21.76
N MET A 273 2.17 22.01 21.09
CA MET A 273 3.15 22.92 21.66
C MET A 273 3.17 24.27 20.90
N PRO A 274 2.39 25.26 21.31
CA PRO A 274 2.31 26.54 20.62
C PRO A 274 3.69 27.18 20.37
N GLY A 275 3.91 27.65 19.15
CA GLY A 275 5.12 28.38 18.76
C GLY A 275 6.33 27.54 18.37
N THR A 276 6.18 26.20 18.27
CA THR A 276 7.26 25.32 17.77
C THR A 276 7.28 25.33 16.22
N PRO A 277 8.43 25.57 15.57
CA PRO A 277 8.57 25.43 14.12
C PRO A 277 8.40 23.96 13.72
N THR A 278 7.47 23.70 12.81
CA THR A 278 6.99 22.35 12.54
C THR A 278 7.76 21.61 11.45
N ILE A 279 7.55 21.98 10.19
CA ILE A 279 8.06 21.21 9.04
C ILE A 279 9.59 21.22 9.00
N THR A 280 10.23 22.38 9.17
CA THR A 280 11.70 22.49 9.08
C THR A 280 12.39 21.62 10.14
N LYS A 281 11.83 21.57 11.37
CA LYS A 281 12.37 20.79 12.46
C LYS A 281 12.16 19.29 12.24
N ALA A 282 10.98 18.90 11.75
CA ALA A 282 10.68 17.54 11.37
C ALA A 282 11.59 17.04 10.24
N VAL A 283 11.78 17.85 9.20
CA VAL A 283 12.70 17.53 8.10
C VAL A 283 14.13 17.36 8.58
N SER A 284 14.60 18.22 9.49
CA SER A 284 15.95 18.09 10.07
C SER A 284 16.12 16.83 10.89
N PHE A 285 15.10 16.44 11.69
CA PHE A 285 15.07 15.18 12.42
C PHE A 285 15.14 13.99 11.47
N TRP A 286 14.29 13.96 10.45
CA TRP A 286 14.27 12.85 9.49
C TRP A 286 15.58 12.77 8.71
N LYS A 287 16.18 13.91 8.39
CA LYS A 287 17.52 13.90 7.78
C LYS A 287 18.58 13.28 8.68
N GLU A 288 18.60 13.65 9.98
CA GLU A 288 19.49 13.05 10.97
C GLU A 288 19.33 11.52 11.03
N MET A 289 18.08 11.03 11.10
CA MET A 289 17.77 9.60 11.19
C MET A 289 18.14 8.87 9.89
N ASN A 290 17.78 9.42 8.75
CA ASN A 290 18.07 8.81 7.45
C ASN A 290 19.59 8.79 7.16
N ASP A 291 20.32 9.86 7.44
CA ASP A 291 21.79 9.90 7.29
C ASP A 291 22.44 8.83 8.18
N TYR A 292 21.96 8.64 9.41
CA TYR A 292 22.48 7.60 10.30
C TYR A 292 22.22 6.18 9.72
N ILE A 293 21.03 5.90 9.26
CA ILE A 293 20.67 4.62 8.63
C ILE A 293 21.58 4.34 7.43
N LEU A 294 21.74 5.32 6.54
CA LEU A 294 22.58 5.19 5.35
C LEU A 294 24.08 5.07 5.70
N SER A 295 24.52 5.61 6.84
CA SER A 295 25.90 5.42 7.31
C SER A 295 26.20 3.98 7.72
N ILE A 296 25.19 3.21 8.15
CA ILE A 296 25.29 1.78 8.50
C ILE A 296 25.08 0.91 7.27
N LYS A 297 24.05 1.21 6.49
CA LYS A 297 23.64 0.45 5.31
C LYS A 297 23.38 1.43 4.15
N PRO A 298 24.39 1.69 3.30
CA PRO A 298 24.29 2.71 2.22
C PRO A 298 23.19 2.44 1.19
N ASP A 299 22.77 1.19 1.06
CA ASP A 299 21.70 0.73 0.18
C ASP A 299 20.35 0.53 0.92
N ALA A 300 20.21 1.02 2.16
CA ALA A 300 18.96 0.94 2.87
C ALA A 300 17.87 1.77 2.17
N TYR A 301 16.64 1.24 2.19
CA TYR A 301 15.47 1.95 1.70
C TYR A 301 14.54 2.33 2.85
N SER A 302 14.20 3.62 2.94
CA SER A 302 13.26 4.13 3.93
C SER A 302 12.17 4.95 3.27
N VAL A 303 10.92 4.72 3.69
CA VAL A 303 9.74 5.43 3.20
C VAL A 303 8.94 5.99 4.37
N ALA A 304 8.48 7.23 4.25
CA ALA A 304 7.76 7.92 5.32
C ALA A 304 6.25 8.03 5.05
N GLU A 305 5.49 7.95 6.12
CA GLU A 305 4.07 8.32 6.11
C GLU A 305 3.94 9.82 6.41
N VAL A 306 3.76 10.60 5.34
CA VAL A 306 3.43 12.03 5.43
C VAL A 306 2.09 12.24 4.74
N TRP A 307 1.02 12.11 5.50
CA TRP A 307 -0.35 12.25 5.00
C TRP A 307 -0.78 13.71 4.99
N GLU A 308 -0.15 14.46 4.11
CA GLU A 308 -0.28 15.90 3.95
C GLU A 308 -0.44 16.25 2.46
N PRO A 309 -0.98 17.42 2.10
CA PRO A 309 -1.01 17.88 0.72
C PRO A 309 0.38 17.86 0.07
N THR A 310 0.44 17.61 -1.24
CA THR A 310 1.70 17.45 -2.00
C THR A 310 2.73 18.54 -1.71
N ALA A 311 2.32 19.82 -1.63
CA ALA A 311 3.23 20.93 -1.36
C ALA A 311 3.91 20.86 0.04
N VAL A 312 3.27 20.18 1.01
CA VAL A 312 3.85 19.91 2.34
C VAL A 312 4.71 18.67 2.28
N ARG A 313 4.16 17.56 1.73
CA ARG A 313 4.85 16.28 1.55
C ARG A 313 6.18 16.44 0.80
N ALA A 314 6.22 17.28 -0.23
CA ALA A 314 7.42 17.57 -0.99
C ALA A 314 8.58 18.10 -0.13
N LYS A 315 8.29 18.89 0.91
CA LYS A 315 9.33 19.41 1.81
C LYS A 315 10.02 18.29 2.61
N TYR A 316 9.30 17.24 2.94
CA TYR A 316 9.87 16.08 3.65
C TYR A 316 10.86 15.29 2.81
N MET A 317 10.82 15.40 1.47
CA MET A 317 11.84 14.80 0.60
C MET A 317 13.26 15.30 0.87
N ALA A 318 13.42 16.49 1.46
CA ALA A 318 14.72 17.00 1.89
C ALA A 318 15.33 16.21 3.09
N GLY A 319 14.49 15.52 3.87
CA GLY A 319 14.92 14.71 5.02
C GLY A 319 14.81 13.22 4.79
N MET A 320 14.01 12.78 3.81
CA MET A 320 13.70 11.37 3.56
C MET A 320 13.93 11.02 2.10
N GLN A 321 14.29 9.77 1.83
CA GLN A 321 14.44 9.29 0.44
C GLN A 321 13.08 9.21 -0.27
N SER A 322 12.04 8.79 0.46
CA SER A 322 10.74 8.43 -0.11
C SER A 322 9.60 8.76 0.84
N ASN A 323 8.45 9.13 0.25
CA ASN A 323 7.19 9.30 0.97
C ASN A 323 6.06 8.60 0.21
N PHE A 324 5.07 8.09 0.93
CA PHE A 324 3.87 7.52 0.32
C PHE A 324 3.04 8.57 -0.41
N HIS A 325 2.57 8.22 -1.60
CA HIS A 325 1.77 9.10 -2.47
C HIS A 325 0.27 8.96 -2.16
N PHE A 326 -0.19 9.56 -1.06
CA PHE A 326 -1.55 9.37 -0.53
C PHE A 326 -2.68 9.80 -1.49
N ASP A 327 -2.46 10.83 -2.30
CA ASP A 327 -3.50 11.37 -3.18
C ASP A 327 -3.71 10.52 -4.45
N LEU A 328 -2.71 9.72 -4.84
CA LEU A 328 -2.68 9.00 -6.11
C LEU A 328 -3.82 7.99 -6.26
N GLY A 329 -4.07 7.17 -5.25
CA GLY A 329 -5.16 6.17 -5.30
C GLY A 329 -6.53 6.80 -5.50
N THR A 330 -6.76 7.96 -4.88
CA THR A 330 -7.98 8.75 -5.06
C THR A 330 -8.07 9.33 -6.47
N LEU A 331 -6.99 9.93 -6.97
CA LEU A 331 -6.90 10.48 -8.32
C LEU A 331 -7.22 9.42 -9.39
N ILE A 332 -6.56 8.26 -9.32
CA ILE A 332 -6.79 7.14 -10.25
C ILE A 332 -8.26 6.69 -10.21
N THR A 333 -8.80 6.50 -9.01
CA THR A 333 -10.19 6.06 -8.83
C THR A 333 -11.19 7.07 -9.42
N GLN A 334 -10.96 8.35 -9.21
CA GLN A 334 -11.81 9.42 -9.73
C GLN A 334 -11.75 9.50 -11.25
N ILE A 335 -10.57 9.49 -11.84
CA ILE A 335 -10.38 9.55 -13.30
C ILE A 335 -11.12 8.40 -13.99
N ILE A 336 -10.90 7.16 -13.53
CA ILE A 336 -11.53 5.96 -14.11
C ILE A 336 -13.06 6.01 -13.95
N ASN A 337 -13.56 6.42 -12.79
CA ASN A 337 -15.01 6.47 -12.56
C ASN A 337 -15.71 7.61 -13.29
N ASN A 338 -15.07 8.78 -13.38
CA ASN A 338 -15.63 9.94 -14.09
C ASN A 338 -15.69 9.66 -15.60
N GLN A 339 -14.63 9.07 -16.16
CA GLN A 339 -14.62 8.69 -17.57
C GLN A 339 -15.71 7.66 -17.89
N GLU A 340 -15.92 6.65 -17.06
CA GLU A 340 -17.02 5.70 -17.25
C GLU A 340 -18.40 6.39 -17.24
N MET A 341 -18.60 7.41 -16.38
CA MET A 341 -19.84 8.18 -16.36
C MET A 341 -20.02 8.98 -17.64
N ASN A 342 -18.97 9.60 -18.16
CA ASN A 342 -18.99 10.35 -19.42
C ASN A 342 -19.30 9.43 -20.61
N ASP A 343 -18.63 8.28 -20.69
CA ASP A 343 -18.89 7.26 -21.71
C ASP A 343 -20.35 6.78 -21.70
N ASN A 344 -20.94 6.61 -20.51
CA ASN A 344 -22.32 6.13 -20.37
C ASN A 344 -23.36 7.18 -20.72
N LYS A 345 -23.05 8.46 -20.54
CA LYS A 345 -23.93 9.58 -20.89
C LYS A 345 -23.71 10.08 -22.32
N ASN A 346 -22.73 9.51 -23.06
CA ASN A 346 -22.26 10.01 -24.34
C ASN A 346 -21.90 11.50 -24.30
N VAL A 347 -21.24 11.93 -23.21
CA VAL A 347 -20.74 13.30 -23.09
C VAL A 347 -19.62 13.47 -24.11
N PRO A 348 -19.66 14.50 -24.98
CA PRO A 348 -18.56 14.81 -25.89
C PRO A 348 -17.29 15.09 -25.09
N ASP A 349 -16.13 14.82 -25.69
CA ASP A 349 -14.85 15.23 -25.12
C ASP A 349 -14.81 16.75 -24.95
N ASP A 350 -14.27 17.20 -23.83
CA ASP A 350 -14.02 18.63 -23.63
C ASP A 350 -12.95 19.06 -24.65
N PRO A 351 -13.25 20.02 -25.51
CA PRO A 351 -12.27 20.54 -26.46
C PRO A 351 -11.15 21.31 -25.76
N ASP A 352 -11.27 21.61 -24.48
CA ASP A 352 -10.19 22.22 -23.70
C ASP A 352 -9.08 21.20 -23.48
N THR A 353 -7.98 21.39 -24.18
CA THR A 353 -6.77 20.53 -24.06
C THR A 353 -6.15 20.55 -22.68
N SER A 354 -6.57 21.46 -21.79
CA SER A 354 -6.09 21.50 -20.38
C SER A 354 -6.53 20.28 -19.57
N THR A 355 -7.64 19.62 -19.97
CA THR A 355 -8.15 18.39 -19.31
C THR A 355 -7.51 17.10 -19.87
N TYR A 356 -6.84 17.19 -21.02
CA TYR A 356 -6.20 16.03 -21.64
C TYR A 356 -4.94 15.64 -20.88
N ASN A 357 -4.77 14.33 -20.68
CA ASN A 357 -3.62 13.78 -19.99
C ASN A 357 -3.48 14.28 -18.53
N GLY A 358 -4.62 14.44 -17.85
CA GLY A 358 -4.69 15.05 -16.50
C GLY A 358 -3.91 14.26 -15.45
N TYR A 359 -3.95 12.93 -15.50
CA TYR A 359 -3.17 12.04 -14.65
C TYR A 359 -1.66 12.26 -14.80
N ALA A 360 -1.14 12.14 -16.02
CA ALA A 360 0.29 12.23 -16.28
C ALA A 360 0.84 13.63 -15.97
N ARG A 361 0.09 14.70 -16.27
CA ARG A 361 0.47 16.07 -15.95
C ARG A 361 0.46 16.36 -14.44
N SER A 362 -0.52 15.81 -13.71
CA SER A 362 -0.54 15.93 -12.24
C SER A 362 0.73 15.30 -11.65
N LEU A 363 1.06 14.07 -12.07
CA LEU A 363 2.27 13.40 -11.61
C LEU A 363 3.54 14.18 -11.95
N GLU A 364 3.69 14.67 -13.20
CA GLU A 364 4.85 15.46 -13.61
C GLU A 364 5.00 16.72 -12.74
N SER A 365 3.90 17.41 -12.45
CA SER A 365 3.90 18.61 -11.60
C SER A 365 4.29 18.29 -10.16
N GLU A 366 3.79 17.19 -9.59
CA GLU A 366 4.12 16.75 -8.23
C GLU A 366 5.59 16.32 -8.13
N TYR A 367 6.07 15.57 -9.11
CA TYR A 367 7.48 15.14 -9.17
C TYR A 367 8.44 16.31 -9.34
N ALA A 368 8.04 17.38 -10.04
CA ALA A 368 8.81 18.62 -10.10
C ALA A 368 8.97 19.24 -8.70
N MET A 369 7.90 19.29 -7.89
CA MET A 369 7.97 19.75 -6.50
C MET A 369 8.88 18.87 -5.61
N TYR A 370 8.86 17.54 -5.83
CA TYR A 370 9.76 16.63 -5.12
C TYR A 370 11.23 16.89 -5.49
N ALA A 371 11.51 17.04 -6.79
CA ALA A 371 12.85 17.28 -7.32
C ALA A 371 13.47 18.60 -6.83
N GLU A 372 12.65 19.64 -6.58
CA GLU A 372 13.09 20.89 -5.97
C GLU A 372 13.69 20.70 -4.57
N ASN A 373 13.19 19.71 -3.81
CA ASN A 373 13.63 19.41 -2.44
C ASN A 373 14.70 18.31 -2.39
N ASN A 374 14.62 17.33 -3.30
CA ASN A 374 15.58 16.22 -3.40
C ASN A 374 15.62 15.67 -4.83
N LYS A 375 16.70 15.91 -5.56
CA LYS A 375 16.88 15.41 -6.93
C LYS A 375 16.83 13.87 -7.03
N ASN A 376 17.15 13.20 -5.93
CA ASN A 376 17.16 11.74 -5.84
C ASN A 376 15.91 11.20 -5.10
N TYR A 377 14.82 11.96 -5.09
CA TYR A 377 13.57 11.51 -4.49
C TYR A 377 13.10 10.17 -5.11
N ILE A 378 12.40 9.40 -4.31
CA ILE A 378 11.73 8.17 -4.75
C ILE A 378 10.25 8.31 -4.36
N ASP A 379 9.36 8.28 -5.35
CA ASP A 379 7.93 8.22 -5.05
C ASP A 379 7.53 6.82 -4.59
N ALA A 380 6.48 6.72 -3.78
CA ALA A 380 5.94 5.46 -3.31
C ALA A 380 4.43 5.37 -3.64
N PRO A 381 4.08 5.11 -4.91
CA PRO A 381 2.71 5.02 -5.36
C PRO A 381 1.99 3.80 -4.78
N PHE A 382 0.70 3.96 -4.41
CA PHE A 382 -0.16 2.88 -3.92
C PHE A 382 -1.64 3.23 -4.15
N LEU A 383 -2.55 2.23 -4.14
CA LEU A 383 -3.99 2.47 -4.27
C LEU A 383 -4.70 2.53 -2.91
N SER A 384 -4.32 1.66 -1.99
CA SER A 384 -4.87 1.61 -0.63
C SER A 384 -3.87 1.00 0.33
N ASN A 385 -4.10 1.20 1.64
CA ASN A 385 -3.29 0.62 2.70
C ASN A 385 -4.17 0.11 3.85
N HIS A 386 -3.57 -0.22 4.98
CA HIS A 386 -4.24 -0.75 6.17
C HIS A 386 -5.11 0.27 6.92
N ASP A 387 -4.99 1.59 6.62
CA ASP A 387 -5.77 2.67 7.22
C ASP A 387 -6.88 3.18 6.29
N GLN A 388 -6.80 2.86 5.01
CA GLN A 388 -7.78 3.25 4.01
C GLN A 388 -8.72 2.10 3.63
N ALA A 389 -9.91 2.44 3.12
CA ALA A 389 -10.78 1.44 2.51
C ALA A 389 -10.07 0.77 1.33
N ARG A 390 -10.21 -0.56 1.20
CA ARG A 390 -9.60 -1.31 0.10
C ARG A 390 -10.08 -0.79 -1.26
N SER A 391 -9.18 -0.65 -2.21
CA SER A 391 -9.37 -0.06 -3.54
C SER A 391 -10.52 -0.68 -4.36
N ALA A 392 -10.80 -1.98 -4.19
CA ALA A 392 -11.84 -2.70 -4.92
C ALA A 392 -13.23 -2.04 -4.81
N ALA A 393 -13.60 -1.53 -3.62
CA ALA A 393 -14.89 -0.85 -3.43
C ALA A 393 -14.96 0.47 -4.18
N GLY A 394 -13.92 1.29 -4.11
CA GLY A 394 -13.80 2.56 -4.86
C GLY A 394 -13.91 2.35 -6.36
N LEU A 395 -13.36 1.25 -6.87
CA LEU A 395 -13.43 0.82 -8.28
C LEU A 395 -14.71 0.01 -8.59
N ARG A 396 -15.72 0.08 -7.70
CA ARG A 396 -17.04 -0.56 -7.85
C ARG A 396 -16.98 -2.08 -8.05
N ASN A 397 -15.93 -2.73 -7.55
CA ASN A 397 -15.68 -4.16 -7.70
C ASN A 397 -15.66 -4.66 -9.17
N LYS A 398 -15.27 -3.80 -10.12
CA LYS A 398 -15.20 -4.14 -11.55
C LYS A 398 -13.79 -4.59 -11.91
N PRO A 399 -13.58 -5.84 -12.37
CA PRO A 399 -12.25 -6.36 -12.69
C PRO A 399 -11.47 -5.47 -13.68
N ALA A 400 -12.11 -4.99 -14.74
CA ALA A 400 -11.45 -4.13 -15.73
C ALA A 400 -10.91 -2.83 -15.11
N LYS A 401 -11.67 -2.22 -14.17
CA LYS A 401 -11.21 -1.01 -13.47
C LYS A 401 -10.07 -1.31 -12.51
N MET A 402 -10.15 -2.44 -11.79
CA MET A 402 -9.10 -2.85 -10.86
C MET A 402 -7.79 -3.15 -11.61
N LYS A 403 -7.86 -3.78 -12.79
CA LYS A 403 -6.71 -4.02 -13.65
C LYS A 403 -6.09 -2.72 -14.15
N LEU A 404 -6.90 -1.80 -14.69
CA LEU A 404 -6.42 -0.51 -15.17
C LEU A 404 -5.79 0.32 -14.03
N ALA A 405 -6.43 0.34 -12.86
CA ALA A 405 -5.88 1.05 -11.70
C ALA A 405 -4.53 0.46 -11.24
N ALA A 406 -4.40 -0.89 -11.28
CA ALA A 406 -3.13 -1.56 -11.00
C ALA A 406 -2.03 -1.13 -11.98
N ASP A 407 -2.33 -1.09 -13.27
CA ASP A 407 -1.37 -0.62 -14.27
C ASP A 407 -0.97 0.84 -14.03
N MET A 408 -1.94 1.71 -13.74
CA MET A 408 -1.68 3.15 -13.56
C MET A 408 -0.69 3.41 -12.42
N TYR A 409 -0.84 2.78 -11.24
CA TYR A 409 0.08 3.08 -10.14
C TYR A 409 1.36 2.24 -10.18
N ILE A 410 1.32 0.99 -10.68
CA ILE A 410 2.53 0.13 -10.75
C ILE A 410 3.49 0.64 -11.82
N LEU A 411 2.97 1.11 -12.96
CA LEU A 411 3.79 1.65 -14.05
C LEU A 411 4.20 3.11 -13.84
N ALA A 412 3.67 3.80 -12.82
CA ALA A 412 4.10 5.15 -12.45
C ALA A 412 5.57 5.17 -11.99
N GLU A 413 6.16 6.36 -11.91
CA GLU A 413 7.51 6.55 -11.38
C GLU A 413 7.61 6.13 -9.90
N GLY A 414 8.77 5.64 -9.49
CA GLY A 414 9.06 5.26 -8.11
C GLY A 414 8.83 3.78 -7.81
N ILE A 415 8.66 3.48 -6.52
CA ILE A 415 8.49 2.13 -5.98
C ILE A 415 7.03 1.92 -5.59
N PRO A 416 6.25 1.18 -6.37
CA PRO A 416 4.86 0.91 -6.04
C PRO A 416 4.74 -0.06 -4.87
N PHE A 417 3.74 0.20 -3.99
CA PHE A 417 3.37 -0.64 -2.86
C PHE A 417 2.00 -1.27 -3.08
N ILE A 418 1.96 -2.60 -3.08
CA ILE A 418 0.73 -3.39 -3.19
C ILE A 418 0.28 -3.76 -1.79
N TYR A 419 -0.93 -3.35 -1.38
CA TYR A 419 -1.49 -3.80 -0.12
C TYR A 419 -2.03 -5.22 -0.26
N TYR A 420 -1.62 -6.15 0.62
CA TYR A 420 -1.95 -7.58 0.51
C TYR A 420 -3.45 -7.82 0.26
N GLY A 421 -3.74 -8.70 -0.68
CA GLY A 421 -5.11 -9.03 -1.10
C GLY A 421 -5.72 -8.05 -2.11
N GLU A 422 -5.04 -6.96 -2.45
CA GLU A 422 -5.45 -6.05 -3.53
C GLU A 422 -5.38 -6.77 -4.88
N GLU A 423 -4.36 -7.60 -5.07
CA GLU A 423 -4.14 -8.43 -6.27
C GLU A 423 -5.22 -9.49 -6.51
N ILE A 424 -6.07 -9.74 -5.52
CA ILE A 424 -7.23 -10.65 -5.66
C ILE A 424 -8.57 -9.94 -5.46
N GLY A 425 -8.56 -8.62 -5.30
CA GLY A 425 -9.77 -7.81 -5.17
C GLY A 425 -10.47 -7.97 -3.82
N MET A 426 -9.73 -8.13 -2.72
CA MET A 426 -10.29 -8.14 -1.36
C MET A 426 -10.99 -6.81 -1.03
N LYS A 427 -11.98 -6.90 -0.15
CA LYS A 427 -12.87 -5.81 0.25
C LYS A 427 -12.76 -5.52 1.73
N SER A 428 -13.24 -4.34 2.13
CA SER A 428 -13.33 -3.93 3.54
C SER A 428 -14.64 -3.22 3.86
N GLY A 429 -14.96 -3.13 5.14
CA GLY A 429 -15.90 -2.15 5.69
C GLY A 429 -15.18 -0.84 6.06
N ALA A 430 -15.81 -0.06 6.93
CA ALA A 430 -15.27 1.20 7.43
C ALA A 430 -14.24 1.00 8.56
N ASP A 431 -14.50 0.04 9.45
CA ASP A 431 -13.68 -0.20 10.64
C ASP A 431 -12.33 -0.84 10.31
N ASP A 432 -11.29 -0.50 11.04
CA ASP A 432 -9.92 -0.95 10.82
C ASP A 432 -9.74 -2.48 10.74
N PRO A 433 -10.32 -3.30 11.62
CA PRO A 433 -10.20 -4.74 11.51
C PRO A 433 -10.71 -5.30 10.17
N THR A 434 -11.70 -4.61 9.55
CA THR A 434 -12.25 -5.03 8.25
C THR A 434 -11.29 -4.82 7.09
N LYS A 435 -10.40 -3.83 7.21
CA LYS A 435 -9.36 -3.52 6.23
C LYS A 435 -8.20 -4.53 6.29
N ARG A 436 -8.03 -5.20 7.44
CA ARG A 436 -6.87 -6.04 7.81
C ARG A 436 -7.20 -7.54 7.91
N THR A 437 -8.31 -7.98 7.26
CA THR A 437 -8.76 -9.38 7.28
C THR A 437 -7.76 -10.35 6.65
N PRO A 438 -7.80 -11.64 7.04
CA PRO A 438 -6.93 -12.66 6.47
C PRO A 438 -6.98 -12.77 4.95
N LEU A 439 -5.83 -13.01 4.34
CA LEU A 439 -5.68 -13.22 2.91
C LEU A 439 -6.43 -14.50 2.48
N VAL A 440 -7.17 -14.41 1.39
CA VAL A 440 -8.02 -15.49 0.90
C VAL A 440 -7.22 -16.44 0.00
N TRP A 441 -6.54 -17.41 0.61
CA TRP A 441 -5.68 -18.38 -0.08
C TRP A 441 -6.45 -19.44 -0.88
N LYS A 442 -7.42 -20.06 -0.23
CA LYS A 442 -8.25 -21.15 -0.76
C LYS A 442 -9.71 -20.97 -0.32
N PRO A 443 -10.66 -21.71 -0.91
CA PRO A 443 -12.01 -21.74 -0.39
C PRO A 443 -12.05 -22.01 1.12
N GLU A 444 -13.05 -21.45 1.80
CA GLU A 444 -13.21 -21.55 3.26
C GLU A 444 -13.01 -22.99 3.78
N GLY A 445 -12.20 -23.14 4.82
CA GLY A 445 -11.88 -24.44 5.45
C GLY A 445 -10.96 -25.36 4.62
N LYS A 446 -10.46 -24.94 3.48
CA LYS A 446 -9.58 -25.75 2.62
C LYS A 446 -8.08 -25.44 2.76
N ASP A 447 -7.73 -24.46 3.58
CA ASP A 447 -6.34 -24.12 3.89
C ASP A 447 -6.12 -24.06 5.40
N LYS A 448 -5.21 -24.91 5.89
CA LYS A 448 -4.88 -24.98 7.32
C LYS A 448 -4.00 -23.82 7.81
N LEU A 449 -3.43 -23.05 6.88
CA LEU A 449 -2.58 -21.89 7.19
C LEU A 449 -3.35 -20.57 7.14
N THR A 450 -4.67 -20.60 6.90
CA THR A 450 -5.49 -19.36 6.88
C THR A 450 -5.73 -18.90 8.32
N PRO A 451 -5.30 -17.68 8.69
CA PRO A 451 -5.58 -17.13 10.02
C PRO A 451 -7.08 -16.97 10.27
N THR A 452 -7.49 -17.05 11.54
CA THR A 452 -8.90 -16.98 11.95
C THR A 452 -9.17 -15.98 13.06
N TRP A 453 -8.19 -15.16 13.41
CA TRP A 453 -8.22 -14.22 14.53
C TRP A 453 -9.42 -13.25 14.52
N CYS A 454 -9.99 -12.95 13.36
CA CYS A 454 -11.10 -12.00 13.19
C CYS A 454 -12.45 -12.69 12.87
N ASN A 455 -12.58 -13.99 13.07
CA ASN A 455 -13.81 -14.74 12.80
C ASN A 455 -14.81 -14.67 13.96
N SER A 456 -14.36 -14.31 15.16
CA SER A 456 -15.18 -14.24 16.38
C SER A 456 -14.53 -13.31 17.41
N GLY A 457 -15.15 -13.19 18.58
CA GLY A 457 -14.60 -12.43 19.71
C GLY A 457 -14.75 -10.91 19.56
N ALA A 458 -13.76 -10.17 20.05
CA ALA A 458 -13.79 -8.70 20.16
C ALA A 458 -13.92 -7.99 18.78
N TYR A 459 -13.50 -8.63 17.70
CA TYR A 459 -13.53 -8.06 16.34
C TYR A 459 -14.80 -8.43 15.56
N GLY A 460 -15.67 -9.28 16.12
CA GLY A 460 -16.82 -9.83 15.41
C GLY A 460 -16.40 -10.74 14.25
N ASN A 461 -17.32 -10.99 13.31
CA ASN A 461 -17.03 -11.78 12.12
C ASN A 461 -16.76 -10.84 10.92
N VAL A 462 -15.59 -10.19 10.90
CA VAL A 462 -15.25 -9.26 9.81
C VAL A 462 -14.75 -9.98 8.55
N SER A 463 -14.46 -11.28 8.61
CA SER A 463 -14.13 -12.09 7.43
C SER A 463 -15.25 -12.18 6.40
N VAL A 464 -16.49 -11.85 6.80
CA VAL A 464 -17.66 -11.84 5.91
C VAL A 464 -17.51 -10.93 4.69
N TYR A 465 -16.70 -9.86 4.80
CA TYR A 465 -16.45 -8.94 3.68
C TYR A 465 -15.80 -9.64 2.49
N ASN A 466 -15.04 -10.71 2.73
CA ASN A 466 -14.28 -11.44 1.73
C ASN A 466 -14.83 -12.84 1.37
N LYS A 467 -16.01 -13.23 1.87
CA LYS A 467 -16.65 -14.51 1.51
C LYS A 467 -16.89 -14.72 0.02
N LYS A 468 -17.02 -13.65 -0.74
CA LYS A 468 -17.23 -13.68 -2.20
C LYS A 468 -15.97 -13.34 -3.00
N THR A 469 -14.84 -13.09 -2.35
CA THR A 469 -13.56 -12.90 -3.02
C THR A 469 -13.10 -14.23 -3.60
N VAL A 470 -12.78 -14.25 -4.88
CA VAL A 470 -12.25 -15.46 -5.54
C VAL A 470 -10.85 -15.74 -4.98
N PRO A 471 -10.61 -16.91 -4.37
CA PRO A 471 -9.34 -17.22 -3.73
C PRO A 471 -8.15 -17.22 -4.68
N ILE A 472 -6.94 -17.02 -4.14
CA ILE A 472 -5.67 -17.14 -4.87
C ILE A 472 -5.62 -18.45 -5.66
N SER A 473 -5.94 -19.59 -5.02
CA SER A 473 -5.89 -20.92 -5.66
C SER A 473 -6.77 -21.08 -6.89
N GLU A 474 -7.82 -20.28 -7.01
CA GLU A 474 -8.71 -20.30 -8.17
C GLU A 474 -8.27 -19.24 -9.21
N GLN A 475 -7.87 -18.04 -8.75
CA GLN A 475 -7.40 -17.00 -9.66
C GLN A 475 -6.11 -17.38 -10.38
N GLN A 476 -5.24 -18.19 -9.77
CA GLN A 476 -4.03 -18.72 -10.43
C GLN A 476 -4.33 -19.54 -11.70
N LYS A 477 -5.50 -20.18 -11.76
CA LYS A 477 -5.91 -21.03 -12.88
C LYS A 477 -6.56 -20.24 -14.03
N ASP A 478 -6.99 -19.01 -13.77
CA ASP A 478 -7.63 -18.14 -14.75
C ASP A 478 -6.62 -17.11 -15.27
N PRO A 479 -6.14 -17.25 -16.50
CA PRO A 479 -5.16 -16.31 -17.08
C PRO A 479 -5.68 -14.87 -17.16
N ASP A 480 -7.01 -14.68 -17.16
CA ASP A 480 -7.63 -13.36 -17.15
C ASP A 480 -7.96 -12.83 -15.76
N SER A 481 -7.59 -13.55 -14.70
CA SER A 481 -7.82 -13.11 -13.32
C SER A 481 -7.09 -11.80 -13.01
N LEU A 482 -7.54 -11.15 -11.95
CA LEU A 482 -6.87 -9.97 -11.40
C LEU A 482 -5.46 -10.33 -10.90
N LEU A 483 -5.31 -11.47 -10.22
CA LEU A 483 -4.02 -11.97 -9.74
C LEU A 483 -3.00 -12.13 -10.88
N ASN A 484 -3.39 -12.80 -11.95
CA ASN A 484 -2.49 -13.00 -13.09
C ASN A 484 -2.19 -11.69 -13.85
N HIS A 485 -3.08 -10.71 -13.78
CA HIS A 485 -2.82 -9.37 -14.26
C HIS A 485 -1.74 -8.66 -13.42
N TYR A 486 -1.84 -8.69 -12.08
CA TYR A 486 -0.81 -8.15 -11.19
C TYR A 486 0.56 -8.80 -11.45
N LYS A 487 0.61 -10.13 -11.60
CA LYS A 487 1.85 -10.83 -11.96
C LYS A 487 2.49 -10.29 -13.24
N ARG A 488 1.70 -9.97 -14.27
CA ARG A 488 2.21 -9.42 -15.53
C ARG A 488 2.77 -8.02 -15.36
N VAL A 489 1.99 -7.10 -14.78
CA VAL A 489 2.42 -5.71 -14.66
C VAL A 489 3.62 -5.55 -13.74
N ILE A 490 3.72 -6.36 -12.66
CA ILE A 490 4.91 -6.37 -11.78
C ILE A 490 6.15 -6.79 -12.57
N ARG A 491 6.04 -7.86 -13.38
CA ARG A 491 7.16 -8.32 -14.22
C ARG A 491 7.62 -7.27 -15.23
N VAL A 492 6.69 -6.60 -15.86
CA VAL A 492 7.00 -5.50 -16.79
C VAL A 492 7.73 -4.37 -16.04
N LYS A 493 7.21 -3.96 -14.88
CA LYS A 493 7.85 -2.92 -14.05
C LYS A 493 9.29 -3.28 -13.70
N THR A 494 9.57 -4.54 -13.33
CA THR A 494 10.89 -4.98 -12.88
C THR A 494 11.85 -5.37 -14.02
N ALA A 495 11.35 -5.57 -15.22
CA ALA A 495 12.15 -5.94 -16.40
C ALA A 495 12.69 -4.75 -17.19
N HIS A 496 12.09 -3.57 -17.05
CA HIS A 496 12.39 -2.40 -17.87
C HIS A 496 13.03 -1.29 -17.05
N PRO A 497 14.34 -1.01 -17.23
CA PRO A 497 15.05 0.06 -16.50
C PRO A 497 14.34 1.41 -16.58
N ALA A 498 13.78 1.75 -17.74
CA ALA A 498 13.03 3.00 -17.88
C ALA A 498 11.86 3.10 -16.90
N LEU A 499 11.20 1.99 -16.54
CA LEU A 499 10.02 2.01 -15.66
C LEU A 499 10.37 2.10 -14.17
N PHE A 500 11.56 1.65 -13.74
CA PHE A 500 11.92 1.67 -12.32
C PHE A 500 13.03 2.67 -11.96
N GLU A 501 13.82 3.15 -12.91
CA GLU A 501 14.86 4.18 -12.70
C GLU A 501 14.51 5.51 -13.40
N GLY A 502 13.63 5.46 -14.41
CA GLY A 502 13.33 6.62 -15.25
C GLY A 502 12.49 7.68 -14.55
N ARG A 503 12.57 8.90 -15.07
CA ARG A 503 11.73 10.03 -14.65
C ARG A 503 10.56 10.21 -15.60
N LEU A 504 9.38 10.42 -15.04
CA LEU A 504 8.14 10.58 -15.79
C LEU A 504 8.06 11.98 -16.40
N LYS A 505 7.71 12.02 -17.69
CA LYS A 505 7.37 13.21 -18.42
C LYS A 505 6.07 13.02 -19.19
N ALA A 506 5.07 13.84 -18.92
CA ALA A 506 3.80 13.77 -19.62
C ALA A 506 3.95 14.08 -21.12
N VAL A 507 3.34 13.24 -21.96
CA VAL A 507 3.34 13.40 -23.41
C VAL A 507 1.91 13.21 -23.93
N SER A 508 1.33 14.26 -24.50
CA SER A 508 -0.05 14.21 -25.00
C SER A 508 -0.14 13.50 -26.35
N THR A 509 -1.09 12.60 -26.47
CA THR A 509 -1.49 11.98 -27.75
C THR A 509 -2.57 12.77 -28.47
N GLY A 510 -3.12 13.82 -27.87
CA GLY A 510 -4.28 14.57 -28.38
C GLY A 510 -5.63 13.89 -28.13
N SER A 511 -5.67 12.72 -27.52
CA SER A 511 -6.92 12.04 -27.12
C SER A 511 -7.30 12.43 -25.69
N ALA A 512 -8.59 12.67 -25.47
CA ALA A 512 -9.15 12.99 -24.15
C ALA A 512 -9.24 11.79 -23.20
N VAL A 513 -9.02 10.57 -23.70
CA VAL A 513 -9.16 9.34 -22.92
C VAL A 513 -7.88 8.51 -22.86
N LEU A 514 -6.79 9.03 -23.40
CA LEU A 514 -5.47 8.42 -23.26
C LEU A 514 -4.61 9.25 -22.30
N GLU A 515 -4.30 8.66 -21.18
CA GLU A 515 -3.29 9.16 -20.25
C GLU A 515 -1.94 8.60 -20.65
N SER A 516 -0.95 9.46 -20.92
CA SER A 516 0.31 8.99 -21.49
C SER A 516 1.53 9.80 -21.05
N TYR A 517 2.65 9.10 -20.93
CA TYR A 517 3.92 9.67 -20.50
C TYR A 517 5.11 8.86 -21.03
N VAL A 518 6.26 9.48 -21.11
CA VAL A 518 7.54 8.79 -21.32
C VAL A 518 8.29 8.68 -20.01
N MET A 519 9.08 7.62 -19.88
CA MET A 519 10.07 7.43 -18.82
C MET A 519 11.40 7.08 -19.46
N GLU A 520 12.47 7.64 -18.95
CA GLU A 520 13.81 7.43 -19.50
C GLU A 520 14.81 7.13 -18.39
N SER A 521 15.51 5.99 -18.54
CA SER A 521 16.73 5.66 -17.81
C SER A 521 17.98 5.96 -18.65
N GLU A 522 19.15 5.64 -18.14
CA GLU A 522 20.40 5.74 -18.91
C GLU A 522 20.41 4.81 -20.14
N THR A 523 19.78 3.64 -20.04
CA THR A 523 19.87 2.57 -21.02
C THR A 523 18.60 2.33 -21.83
N GLU A 524 17.45 2.82 -21.40
CA GLU A 524 16.16 2.52 -22.02
C GLU A 524 15.24 3.74 -21.99
N LYS A 525 14.34 3.79 -22.99
CA LYS A 525 13.20 4.69 -23.06
C LYS A 525 11.93 3.86 -23.13
N ALA A 526 10.90 4.24 -22.37
CA ALA A 526 9.57 3.67 -22.39
C ALA A 526 8.51 4.74 -22.63
N PHE A 527 7.46 4.39 -23.38
CA PHE A 527 6.25 5.18 -23.55
C PHE A 527 5.07 4.37 -22.99
N VAL A 528 4.41 4.92 -22.01
CA VAL A 528 3.29 4.29 -21.30
C VAL A 528 2.01 5.01 -21.69
N VAL A 529 0.97 4.24 -22.04
CA VAL A 529 -0.35 4.76 -22.43
C VAL A 529 -1.44 3.97 -21.71
N HIS A 530 -2.38 4.68 -21.07
CA HIS A 530 -3.56 4.11 -20.42
C HIS A 530 -4.82 4.62 -21.11
N ASN A 531 -5.61 3.75 -21.70
CA ASN A 531 -6.95 4.10 -22.18
C ASN A 531 -7.94 3.98 -21.03
N ILE A 532 -8.40 5.11 -20.52
CA ILE A 532 -9.35 5.18 -19.40
C ILE A 532 -10.81 5.05 -19.82
N SER A 533 -11.12 5.08 -21.12
CA SER A 533 -12.48 4.87 -21.62
C SER A 533 -12.93 3.42 -21.43
N SER A 534 -14.17 3.24 -21.01
CA SER A 534 -14.81 1.93 -20.87
C SER A 534 -15.39 1.38 -22.20
N LYS A 535 -15.41 2.20 -23.26
CA LYS A 535 -16.11 1.89 -24.51
C LYS A 535 -15.29 2.13 -25.77
N ARG A 536 -14.40 3.14 -25.76
CA ARG A 536 -13.74 3.61 -26.97
C ARG A 536 -12.41 2.94 -27.19
N THR A 537 -12.20 2.39 -28.40
CA THR A 537 -10.87 2.10 -28.93
C THR A 537 -10.34 3.40 -29.54
N GLU A 538 -9.16 3.82 -29.13
CA GLU A 538 -8.53 5.01 -29.66
C GLU A 538 -7.39 4.63 -30.60
N THR A 539 -7.28 5.38 -31.71
CA THR A 539 -6.14 5.26 -32.63
C THR A 539 -5.55 6.65 -32.80
N VAL A 540 -4.33 6.82 -32.34
CA VAL A 540 -3.63 8.12 -32.32
C VAL A 540 -2.31 8.03 -33.07
N GLN A 541 -1.86 9.17 -33.62
CA GLN A 541 -0.49 9.28 -34.12
C GLN A 541 0.49 9.15 -32.95
N LEU A 542 1.51 8.30 -33.09
CA LEU A 542 2.57 8.23 -32.09
C LEU A 542 3.29 9.57 -31.97
N PRO A 543 3.46 10.11 -30.76
CA PRO A 543 4.29 11.28 -30.54
C PRO A 543 5.74 11.06 -31.01
N GLU A 544 6.43 12.13 -31.38
CA GLU A 544 7.82 12.05 -31.83
C GLU A 544 8.73 11.31 -30.82
N GLY A 545 9.51 10.36 -31.33
CA GLY A 545 10.43 9.56 -30.51
C GLY A 545 9.76 8.51 -29.63
N THR A 546 8.50 8.11 -29.91
CA THR A 546 7.78 7.04 -29.19
C THR A 546 7.42 5.86 -30.08
N ASP A 547 7.91 5.84 -31.34
CA ASP A 547 7.74 4.68 -32.25
C ASP A 547 8.71 3.57 -31.85
N MET A 548 8.26 2.74 -30.94
CA MET A 548 9.01 1.65 -30.29
C MET A 548 8.14 0.38 -30.28
N PRO A 549 8.73 -0.82 -30.14
CA PRO A 549 7.96 -2.06 -30.03
C PRO A 549 7.10 -2.09 -28.76
N ILE A 550 5.92 -2.70 -28.87
CA ILE A 550 5.07 -2.99 -27.72
C ILE A 550 5.71 -4.12 -26.92
N VAL A 551 6.02 -3.85 -25.65
CA VAL A 551 6.56 -4.83 -24.69
C VAL A 551 5.51 -5.31 -23.69
N TYR A 552 4.41 -4.57 -23.55
CA TYR A 552 3.29 -4.95 -22.68
C TYR A 552 1.97 -4.40 -23.22
N MET A 553 0.92 -5.20 -23.15
CA MET A 553 -0.47 -4.80 -23.30
C MET A 553 -1.34 -5.52 -22.26
N ALA A 554 -2.15 -4.76 -21.52
CA ALA A 554 -3.03 -5.29 -20.48
C ALA A 554 -4.14 -6.20 -21.03
N ASN A 555 -4.69 -5.81 -22.17
CA ASN A 555 -5.69 -6.57 -22.93
C ASN A 555 -5.26 -6.67 -24.40
N PRO A 556 -5.71 -7.72 -25.12
CA PRO A 556 -5.38 -7.89 -26.53
C PRO A 556 -5.97 -6.81 -27.44
N GLY A 557 -5.34 -6.61 -28.59
CA GLY A 557 -5.82 -5.72 -29.65
C GLY A 557 -5.15 -4.35 -29.68
N ALA A 558 -4.14 -4.09 -28.85
CA ALA A 558 -3.27 -2.95 -29.05
C ALA A 558 -2.27 -3.27 -30.19
N GLU A 559 -2.08 -2.32 -31.11
CA GLU A 559 -1.15 -2.46 -32.22
C GLU A 559 -0.51 -1.14 -32.61
N VAL A 560 0.71 -1.21 -33.13
CA VAL A 560 1.36 -0.10 -33.82
C VAL A 560 1.38 -0.39 -35.30
N LYS A 561 0.77 0.48 -36.11
CA LYS A 561 0.72 0.37 -37.57
C LYS A 561 0.81 1.74 -38.22
N ASP A 562 1.70 1.87 -39.20
CA ASP A 562 1.89 3.11 -39.97
C ASP A 562 2.11 4.35 -39.06
N GLY A 563 2.91 4.21 -37.97
CA GLY A 563 3.19 5.26 -37.02
C GLY A 563 2.01 5.63 -36.12
N LYS A 564 0.95 4.81 -36.10
CA LYS A 564 -0.22 5.01 -35.22
C LYS A 564 -0.33 3.90 -34.21
N LEU A 565 -0.70 4.27 -33.01
CA LEU A 565 -1.00 3.35 -31.89
C LEU A 565 -2.51 3.22 -31.74
N THR A 566 -3.01 1.99 -31.78
CA THR A 566 -4.39 1.65 -31.42
C THR A 566 -4.43 1.07 -30.02
N VAL A 567 -5.30 1.60 -29.15
CA VAL A 567 -5.44 1.18 -27.74
C VAL A 567 -6.89 0.84 -27.44
N PRO A 568 -7.22 -0.43 -27.15
CA PRO A 568 -8.56 -0.86 -26.76
C PRO A 568 -9.05 -0.22 -25.45
N PRO A 569 -10.37 -0.24 -25.14
CA PRO A 569 -10.92 0.26 -23.87
C PRO A 569 -10.27 -0.39 -22.65
N MET A 570 -10.14 0.38 -21.55
CA MET A 570 -9.62 -0.11 -20.25
C MET A 570 -8.29 -0.89 -20.41
N THR A 571 -7.39 -0.39 -21.24
CA THR A 571 -6.13 -1.07 -21.59
C THR A 571 -4.94 -0.15 -21.39
N SER A 572 -3.92 -0.68 -20.73
CA SER A 572 -2.60 -0.07 -20.68
C SER A 572 -1.66 -0.72 -21.69
N VAL A 573 -0.79 0.07 -22.29
CA VAL A 573 0.22 -0.36 -23.25
C VAL A 573 1.55 0.26 -22.87
N VAL A 574 2.61 -0.52 -22.93
CA VAL A 574 3.98 -0.02 -22.80
C VAL A 574 4.74 -0.34 -24.08
N LEU A 575 5.31 0.69 -24.65
CA LEU A 575 6.30 0.58 -25.72
C LEU A 575 7.66 0.89 -25.11
N ALA A 576 8.69 0.09 -25.42
CA ALA A 576 10.02 0.34 -24.88
C ALA A 576 11.12 -0.05 -25.86
N GLN A 577 12.25 0.64 -25.76
CA GLN A 577 13.43 0.41 -26.60
C GLN A 577 14.70 0.78 -25.84
N ASN A 578 15.72 -0.04 -25.97
CA ASN A 578 17.08 0.29 -25.53
C ASN A 578 17.62 1.50 -26.31
N LYS A 579 18.36 2.36 -25.63
CA LYS A 579 19.04 3.53 -26.23
C LYS A 579 20.29 3.13 -26.98
#